data_84438b700fdd367ff023f2b39952d7d4
#
_entry.id   84438b700fdd367ff023f2b39952d7d4
#
_cell.length_a   1.000
_cell.length_b   1.000
_cell.length_c   1.000
_cell.angle_alpha   90.00
_cell.angle_beta   90.00
_cell.angle_gamma   90.00
#
_symmetry.space_group_name_H-M   'P 1'
#
loop_
_entity.id
_entity.type
_entity.pdbx_description
1 polymer ?
#
loop_
_entity_poly.entity_id
_entity_poly.type
_entity_poly.pdbx_seq_one_letter_code
_entity_poly.pdbx_strand_id
1 'polypeptide(L)'
;DGPWAGRGLDEIVSGDARRVLGSALAAARRGRFPLLVKALDASKNLSIQVHPPDGYASVHEGGGPGKTELWYVADADEGAGVLCGLRDGVGREAVLRALEEERLPECLRLIPVKKGDAIFVPAGRIHAVCAGVLVIEIEENSDITYRLYDWGRKGRPMHRGKGLDVTDFADRSDPLLAKRWEEGDGFRTARLARMSSPEADLPQIVLQRALDPVVEQP
;
A
#
# COMPACT_ATOMS: atom_id res chain seq x y z
N ASP A 1 -10.57 -27.46 0.97
CA ASP A 1 -11.93 -27.97 1.16
C ASP A 1 -12.93 -27.09 0.39
N GLY A 2 -14.08 -27.68 0.03
CA GLY A 2 -15.17 -26.99 -0.64
C GLY A 2 -15.13 -27.04 -2.17
N PRO A 3 -16.10 -26.37 -2.86
CA PRO A 3 -16.32 -26.51 -4.30
C PRO A 3 -15.18 -25.99 -5.18
N TRP A 4 -14.23 -25.27 -4.60
CA TRP A 4 -13.06 -24.70 -5.30
C TRP A 4 -11.73 -25.31 -4.88
N ALA A 5 -11.75 -26.40 -4.10
CA ALA A 5 -10.54 -27.08 -3.65
C ALA A 5 -9.61 -27.44 -4.82
N GLY A 6 -8.32 -27.10 -4.70
CA GLY A 6 -7.31 -27.38 -5.73
C GLY A 6 -7.30 -26.45 -6.95
N ARG A 7 -8.20 -25.45 -7.02
CA ARG A 7 -8.22 -24.48 -8.12
C ARG A 7 -7.44 -23.21 -7.75
N GLY A 8 -6.77 -22.62 -8.72
CA GLY A 8 -6.13 -21.31 -8.57
C GLY A 8 -7.15 -20.17 -8.46
N LEU A 9 -6.77 -19.08 -7.78
CA LEU A 9 -7.65 -17.91 -7.62
C LEU A 9 -8.04 -17.29 -8.97
N ASP A 10 -7.12 -17.25 -9.91
CA ASP A 10 -7.33 -16.79 -11.28
C ASP A 10 -8.37 -17.63 -12.04
N GLU A 11 -8.33 -18.95 -11.89
CA GLU A 11 -9.33 -19.86 -12.46
C GLU A 11 -10.72 -19.64 -11.84
N ILE A 12 -10.77 -19.46 -10.51
CA ILE A 12 -12.03 -19.24 -9.78
C ILE A 12 -12.64 -17.90 -10.22
N VAL A 13 -11.85 -16.85 -10.28
CA VAL A 13 -12.31 -15.52 -10.68
C VAL A 13 -12.70 -15.48 -12.14
N SER A 14 -11.94 -16.11 -13.04
CA SER A 14 -12.27 -16.17 -14.47
C SER A 14 -13.55 -17.00 -14.73
N GLY A 15 -13.78 -18.03 -13.94
CA GLY A 15 -14.95 -18.92 -14.09
C GLY A 15 -16.24 -18.34 -13.51
N ASP A 16 -16.17 -17.54 -12.44
CA ASP A 16 -17.35 -16.98 -11.77
C ASP A 16 -17.06 -15.60 -11.15
N ALA A 17 -16.58 -14.66 -11.97
CA ALA A 17 -16.20 -13.33 -11.54
C ALA A 17 -17.29 -12.59 -10.75
N ARG A 18 -18.56 -12.73 -11.19
CA ARG A 18 -19.69 -12.06 -10.51
C ARG A 18 -19.89 -12.54 -9.09
N ARG A 19 -19.75 -13.84 -8.85
CA ARG A 19 -19.93 -14.43 -7.52
C ARG A 19 -18.79 -14.09 -6.59
N VAL A 20 -17.56 -14.01 -7.12
CA VAL A 20 -16.35 -13.74 -6.33
C VAL A 20 -16.15 -12.23 -6.09
N LEU A 21 -16.33 -11.41 -7.12
CA LEU A 21 -16.02 -9.98 -7.09
C LEU A 21 -17.26 -9.08 -6.94
N GLY A 22 -18.45 -9.63 -7.14
CA GLY A 22 -19.66 -8.83 -7.31
C GLY A 22 -19.76 -8.22 -8.71
N SER A 23 -20.96 -7.73 -9.08
CA SER A 23 -21.28 -7.31 -10.44
C SER A 23 -20.42 -6.13 -10.95
N ALA A 24 -20.18 -5.14 -10.09
CA ALA A 24 -19.45 -3.93 -10.46
C ALA A 24 -17.97 -4.22 -10.74
N LEU A 25 -17.29 -4.92 -9.82
CA LEU A 25 -15.87 -5.26 -9.97
C LEU A 25 -15.62 -6.29 -11.08
N ALA A 26 -16.53 -7.24 -11.26
CA ALA A 26 -16.43 -8.22 -12.35
C ALA A 26 -16.42 -7.55 -13.72
N ALA A 27 -17.21 -6.50 -13.92
CA ALA A 27 -17.24 -5.72 -15.15
C ALA A 27 -15.96 -4.85 -15.30
N ALA A 28 -15.56 -4.13 -14.25
CA ALA A 28 -14.44 -3.21 -14.29
C ALA A 28 -13.07 -3.90 -14.42
N ARG A 29 -12.89 -5.08 -13.80
CA ARG A 29 -11.58 -5.76 -13.69
C ARG A 29 -11.39 -6.91 -14.68
N ARG A 30 -12.31 -7.13 -15.63
CA ARG A 30 -12.22 -8.16 -16.67
C ARG A 30 -11.85 -9.55 -16.12
N GLY A 31 -12.40 -9.91 -14.95
CA GLY A 31 -12.14 -11.19 -14.31
C GLY A 31 -10.79 -11.31 -13.58
N ARG A 32 -10.07 -10.23 -13.34
CA ARG A 32 -8.87 -10.24 -12.49
C ARG A 32 -9.21 -9.90 -11.04
N PHE A 33 -8.61 -10.61 -10.10
CA PHE A 33 -8.74 -10.27 -8.70
C PHE A 33 -8.07 -8.90 -8.44
N PRO A 34 -8.76 -7.94 -7.81
CA PRO A 34 -8.31 -6.54 -7.79
C PRO A 34 -7.21 -6.25 -6.78
N LEU A 35 -6.97 -7.13 -5.83
CA LEU A 35 -6.06 -6.91 -4.71
C LEU A 35 -4.91 -7.90 -4.71
N LEU A 36 -3.76 -7.44 -4.19
CA LEU A 36 -2.65 -8.28 -3.79
C LEU A 36 -2.38 -8.02 -2.31
N VAL A 37 -2.16 -9.10 -1.54
CA VAL A 37 -1.87 -9.02 -0.11
C VAL A 37 -0.51 -9.66 0.14
N LYS A 38 0.37 -8.94 0.83
CA LYS A 38 1.71 -9.40 1.18
C LYS A 38 1.98 -9.22 2.66
N ALA A 39 2.82 -10.08 3.23
CA ALA A 39 3.48 -9.84 4.50
C ALA A 39 4.93 -9.45 4.22
N LEU A 40 5.35 -8.27 4.65
CA LEU A 40 6.70 -7.75 4.46
C LEU A 40 7.37 -7.56 5.81
N ASP A 41 8.38 -8.38 6.09
CA ASP A 41 9.24 -8.26 7.27
C ASP A 41 10.53 -7.55 6.84
N ALA A 42 10.66 -6.29 7.21
CA ALA A 42 11.74 -5.42 6.76
C ALA A 42 12.95 -5.50 7.71
N SER A 43 13.84 -6.47 7.50
CA SER A 43 15.13 -6.51 8.20
C SER A 43 16.10 -5.39 7.80
N LYS A 44 15.84 -4.71 6.68
CA LYS A 44 16.57 -3.53 6.17
C LYS A 44 15.59 -2.57 5.52
N ASN A 45 15.97 -1.30 5.43
CA ASN A 45 15.17 -0.32 4.71
C ASN A 45 14.88 -0.79 3.28
N LEU A 46 13.61 -0.84 2.89
CA LEU A 46 13.21 -1.09 1.52
C LEU A 46 13.58 0.11 0.63
N SER A 47 13.59 -0.08 -0.69
CA SER A 47 13.87 1.03 -1.61
C SER A 47 12.85 2.17 -1.43
N ILE A 48 13.32 3.40 -1.53
CA ILE A 48 12.41 4.54 -1.68
C ILE A 48 11.85 4.51 -3.09
N GLN A 49 10.53 4.47 -3.18
CA GLN A 49 9.79 4.21 -4.41
C GLN A 49 8.51 5.02 -4.48
N VAL A 50 7.91 5.02 -5.66
CA VAL A 50 6.61 5.60 -5.94
C VAL A 50 5.88 4.74 -6.95
N HIS A 51 4.56 4.73 -6.89
CA HIS A 51 3.71 3.99 -7.82
C HIS A 51 2.88 4.94 -8.68
N PRO A 52 2.63 4.59 -9.96
CA PRO A 52 1.83 5.40 -10.85
C PRO A 52 0.34 5.31 -10.52
N PRO A 53 -0.46 6.35 -10.83
CA PRO A 53 -1.91 6.24 -10.91
C PRO A 53 -2.34 5.45 -12.15
N ASP A 54 -3.58 4.93 -12.14
CA ASP A 54 -4.16 4.13 -13.24
C ASP A 54 -3.97 4.77 -14.63
N GLY A 55 -4.24 6.07 -14.74
CA GLY A 55 -4.13 6.77 -16.02
C GLY A 55 -2.72 6.75 -16.60
N TYR A 56 -1.69 6.94 -15.76
CA TYR A 56 -0.31 6.86 -16.21
C TYR A 56 0.10 5.43 -16.54
N ALA A 57 -0.24 4.48 -15.67
CA ALA A 57 0.08 3.06 -15.86
C ALA A 57 -0.55 2.51 -17.13
N SER A 58 -1.79 2.85 -17.42
CA SER A 58 -2.50 2.45 -18.64
C SER A 58 -1.78 2.85 -19.91
N VAL A 59 -1.16 4.03 -19.92
CA VAL A 59 -0.45 4.56 -21.11
C VAL A 59 0.99 4.03 -21.20
N HIS A 60 1.71 3.97 -20.07
CA HIS A 60 3.16 3.77 -20.06
C HIS A 60 3.58 2.35 -19.67
N GLU A 61 2.64 1.51 -19.15
CA GLU A 61 2.93 0.17 -18.64
C GLU A 61 2.01 -0.90 -19.27
N GLY A 62 1.74 -0.77 -20.56
CA GLY A 62 1.04 -1.81 -21.34
C GLY A 62 -0.41 -2.07 -20.92
N GLY A 63 -1.11 -1.06 -20.38
CA GLY A 63 -2.50 -1.18 -19.97
C GLY A 63 -2.67 -1.76 -18.55
N GLY A 64 -1.60 -1.83 -17.76
CA GLY A 64 -1.65 -2.26 -16.37
C GLY A 64 -2.37 -1.25 -15.46
N PRO A 65 -2.85 -1.69 -14.29
CA PRO A 65 -3.41 -0.79 -13.28
C PRO A 65 -2.30 0.02 -12.60
N GLY A 66 -2.66 1.16 -12.03
CA GLY A 66 -1.85 1.87 -11.06
C GLY A 66 -1.66 1.08 -9.78
N LYS A 67 -1.15 1.73 -8.73
CA LYS A 67 -0.92 1.06 -7.46
C LYS A 67 -1.12 2.00 -6.29
N THR A 68 -2.17 1.73 -5.54
CA THR A 68 -2.46 2.33 -4.25
C THR A 68 -2.31 1.24 -3.19
N GLU A 69 -1.75 1.59 -2.04
CA GLU A 69 -1.44 0.64 -0.97
C GLU A 69 -2.03 1.08 0.37
N LEU A 70 -2.32 0.10 1.19
CA LEU A 70 -2.57 0.26 2.62
C LEU A 70 -1.65 -0.71 3.36
N TRP A 71 -0.91 -0.21 4.34
CA TRP A 71 -0.11 -1.02 5.23
C TRP A 71 -0.75 -1.11 6.60
N TYR A 72 -0.94 -2.31 7.09
CA TYR A 72 -1.25 -2.58 8.49
C TYR A 72 0.04 -3.02 9.19
N VAL A 73 0.46 -2.30 10.22
CA VAL A 73 1.65 -2.62 11.00
C VAL A 73 1.32 -3.79 11.91
N ALA A 74 1.78 -4.99 11.54
CA ALA A 74 1.58 -6.20 12.31
C ALA A 74 2.52 -6.29 13.51
N ASP A 75 3.74 -5.74 13.36
CA ASP A 75 4.71 -5.55 14.44
C ASP A 75 5.72 -4.46 14.08
N ALA A 76 6.38 -3.86 15.08
CA ALA A 76 7.43 -2.87 14.88
C ALA A 76 8.38 -2.84 16.07
N ASP A 77 9.69 -2.78 15.79
CA ASP A 77 10.72 -2.57 16.78
C ASP A 77 10.57 -1.18 17.44
N GLU A 78 11.11 -1.01 18.63
CA GLU A 78 11.13 0.29 19.29
C GLU A 78 11.86 1.34 18.45
N GLY A 79 11.19 2.45 18.17
CA GLY A 79 11.73 3.54 17.34
C GLY A 79 11.69 3.28 15.83
N ALA A 80 11.16 2.15 15.39
CA ALA A 80 10.99 1.88 13.95
C ALA A 80 9.93 2.79 13.31
N GLY A 81 10.00 2.95 12.00
CA GLY A 81 9.08 3.81 11.28
C GLY A 81 9.03 3.53 9.78
N VAL A 82 8.28 4.36 9.08
CA VAL A 82 8.22 4.34 7.62
C VAL A 82 8.52 5.72 7.06
N LEU A 83 9.14 5.78 5.90
CA LEU A 83 9.24 7.02 5.14
C LEU A 83 7.97 7.15 4.28
N CYS A 84 7.19 8.21 4.44
CA CYS A 84 5.93 8.32 3.71
C CYS A 84 5.53 9.77 3.46
N GLY A 85 5.57 10.17 2.19
CA GLY A 85 5.28 11.51 1.73
C GLY A 85 6.44 12.49 1.90
N LEU A 86 6.37 13.60 1.19
CA LEU A 86 7.38 14.67 1.24
C LEU A 86 7.22 15.53 2.50
N ARG A 87 8.33 16.04 3.01
CA ARG A 87 8.34 17.06 4.07
C ARG A 87 7.77 18.37 3.57
N ASP A 88 7.29 19.20 4.49
CA ASP A 88 6.81 20.54 4.15
C ASP A 88 7.89 21.37 3.48
N GLY A 89 7.50 22.11 2.44
CA GLY A 89 8.40 22.94 1.65
C GLY A 89 9.27 22.18 0.64
N VAL A 90 9.23 20.83 0.63
CA VAL A 90 9.98 20.04 -0.35
C VAL A 90 9.18 19.95 -1.66
N GLY A 91 9.71 20.51 -2.73
CA GLY A 91 9.18 20.44 -4.08
C GLY A 91 10.06 19.62 -5.03
N ARG A 92 9.68 19.57 -6.30
CA ARG A 92 10.36 18.80 -7.36
C ARG A 92 11.86 19.07 -7.44
N GLU A 93 12.27 20.34 -7.40
CA GLU A 93 13.69 20.72 -7.52
C GLU A 93 14.54 20.22 -6.34
N ALA A 94 13.97 20.25 -5.13
CA ALA A 94 14.67 19.73 -3.95
C ALA A 94 14.85 18.21 -4.03
N VAL A 95 13.83 17.49 -4.51
CA VAL A 95 13.90 16.04 -4.73
C VAL A 95 14.94 15.70 -5.82
N LEU A 96 14.98 16.46 -6.91
CA LEU A 96 15.99 16.26 -7.98
C LEU A 96 17.41 16.40 -7.43
N ARG A 97 17.71 17.49 -6.71
CA ARG A 97 19.02 17.69 -6.08
C ARG A 97 19.36 16.57 -5.09
N ALA A 98 18.40 16.19 -4.25
CA ALA A 98 18.60 15.11 -3.28
C ALA A 98 18.86 13.75 -3.93
N LEU A 99 18.30 13.49 -5.11
CA LEU A 99 18.57 12.28 -5.89
C LEU A 99 20.00 12.28 -6.48
N GLU A 100 20.49 13.46 -6.93
CA GLU A 100 21.86 13.63 -7.43
C GLU A 100 22.90 13.47 -6.32
N GLU A 101 22.57 13.99 -5.12
CA GLU A 101 23.42 13.96 -3.92
C GLU A 101 23.26 12.67 -3.10
N GLU A 102 22.44 11.70 -3.54
CA GLU A 102 22.11 10.47 -2.84
C GLU A 102 21.51 10.68 -1.43
N ARG A 103 20.78 11.78 -1.24
CA ARG A 103 20.19 12.24 0.03
C ARG A 103 18.67 12.24 0.03
N LEU A 104 18.03 11.51 -0.86
CA LEU A 104 16.56 11.47 -0.98
C LEU A 104 15.82 11.20 0.35
N PRO A 105 16.32 10.38 1.29
CA PRO A 105 15.66 10.19 2.58
C PRO A 105 15.39 11.48 3.36
N GLU A 106 16.23 12.50 3.21
CA GLU A 106 16.09 13.79 3.91
C GLU A 106 14.89 14.62 3.41
N CYS A 107 14.40 14.32 2.22
CA CYS A 107 13.21 14.93 1.64
C CYS A 107 11.90 14.37 2.18
N LEU A 108 11.93 13.23 2.88
CA LEU A 108 10.75 12.49 3.26
C LEU A 108 10.40 12.63 4.74
N ARG A 109 9.11 12.51 5.06
CA ARG A 109 8.65 12.41 6.44
C ARG A 109 8.93 11.02 6.97
N LEU A 110 9.63 10.94 8.08
CA LEU A 110 9.72 9.72 8.89
C LEU A 110 8.50 9.68 9.82
N ILE A 111 7.68 8.67 9.68
CA ILE A 111 6.50 8.43 10.49
C ILE A 111 6.82 7.30 11.45
N PRO A 112 6.98 7.56 12.77
CA PRO A 112 7.10 6.50 13.75
C PRO A 112 5.84 5.65 13.75
N VAL A 113 6.01 4.34 13.79
CA VAL A 113 4.87 3.40 13.78
C VAL A 113 4.98 2.39 14.91
N LYS A 114 3.84 1.82 15.28
CA LYS A 114 3.72 0.74 16.24
C LYS A 114 2.70 -0.28 15.77
N LYS A 115 2.74 -1.47 16.35
CA LYS A 115 1.75 -2.52 16.11
C LYS A 115 0.33 -1.98 16.14
N GLY A 116 -0.42 -2.33 15.12
CA GLY A 116 -1.81 -1.94 14.95
C GLY A 116 -2.00 -0.61 14.19
N ASP A 117 -0.96 0.13 13.85
CA ASP A 117 -1.09 1.32 13.01
C ASP A 117 -1.45 0.96 11.57
N ALA A 118 -2.06 1.90 10.87
CA ALA A 118 -2.40 1.75 9.46
C ALA A 118 -1.93 2.97 8.68
N ILE A 119 -1.20 2.73 7.60
CA ILE A 119 -0.59 3.74 6.73
C ILE A 119 -1.25 3.67 5.36
N PHE A 120 -1.76 4.78 4.86
CA PHE A 120 -2.30 4.86 3.51
C PHE A 120 -1.28 5.47 2.55
N VAL A 121 -1.04 4.77 1.45
CA VAL A 121 -0.07 5.14 0.41
C VAL A 121 -0.79 5.24 -0.93
N PRO A 122 -1.36 6.39 -1.26
CA PRO A 122 -1.96 6.60 -2.58
C PRO A 122 -0.90 6.56 -3.68
N ALA A 123 -1.31 6.24 -4.90
CA ALA A 123 -0.48 6.44 -6.08
C ALA A 123 0.10 7.87 -6.10
N GLY A 124 1.35 8.02 -6.53
CA GLY A 124 2.07 9.30 -6.55
C GLY A 124 2.80 9.66 -5.25
N ARG A 125 2.57 8.96 -4.14
CA ARG A 125 3.26 9.23 -2.87
C ARG A 125 4.59 8.50 -2.80
N ILE A 126 5.68 9.22 -2.60
CA ILE A 126 7.02 8.63 -2.36
C ILE A 126 7.04 8.00 -0.96
N HIS A 127 7.51 6.75 -0.86
CA HIS A 127 7.48 6.00 0.38
C HIS A 127 8.57 4.92 0.48
N ALA A 128 8.79 4.41 1.69
CA ALA A 128 9.56 3.20 1.97
C ALA A 128 9.21 2.63 3.35
N VAL A 129 9.15 1.32 3.49
CA VAL A 129 9.15 0.63 4.78
C VAL A 129 10.59 0.60 5.29
N CYS A 130 10.82 1.06 6.51
CA CYS A 130 12.15 1.02 7.13
C CYS A 130 12.38 -0.29 7.89
N ALA A 131 13.64 -0.55 8.23
CA ALA A 131 14.02 -1.71 9.02
C ALA A 131 13.26 -1.78 10.36
N GLY A 132 13.00 -2.99 10.83
CA GLY A 132 12.31 -3.26 12.09
C GLY A 132 10.78 -3.15 12.00
N VAL A 133 10.20 -3.07 10.81
CA VAL A 133 8.74 -3.00 10.64
C VAL A 133 8.24 -4.23 9.89
N LEU A 134 7.25 -4.92 10.48
CA LEU A 134 6.47 -5.96 9.82
C LEU A 134 5.11 -5.38 9.40
N VAL A 135 4.85 -5.34 8.11
CA VAL A 135 3.56 -4.87 7.58
C VAL A 135 2.81 -5.97 6.83
N ILE A 136 1.49 -5.93 6.95
CA ILE A 136 0.59 -6.57 6.00
C ILE A 136 0.22 -5.48 4.99
N GLU A 137 0.73 -5.62 3.78
CA GLU A 137 0.47 -4.72 2.67
C GLU A 137 -0.74 -5.22 1.88
N ILE A 138 -1.71 -4.36 1.71
CA ILE A 138 -2.90 -4.60 0.89
C ILE A 138 -2.85 -3.56 -0.23
N GLU A 139 -2.74 -4.02 -1.46
CA GLU A 139 -2.48 -3.14 -2.60
C GLU A 139 -3.36 -3.49 -3.81
N GLU A 140 -3.50 -2.57 -4.74
CA GLU A 140 -4.01 -2.89 -6.06
C GLU A 140 -3.09 -3.91 -6.72
N ASN A 141 -3.68 -4.88 -7.44
CA ASN A 141 -2.93 -5.97 -8.06
C ASN A 141 -2.08 -5.47 -9.24
N SER A 142 -0.94 -4.87 -8.90
CA SER A 142 0.02 -4.26 -9.82
C SER A 142 1.45 -4.51 -9.37
N ASP A 143 2.32 -4.87 -10.30
CA ASP A 143 3.76 -5.06 -10.06
C ASP A 143 4.58 -3.80 -10.34
N ILE A 144 3.92 -2.69 -10.70
CA ILE A 144 4.60 -1.48 -11.17
C ILE A 144 5.19 -0.73 -9.98
N THR A 145 6.51 -0.63 -9.96
CA THR A 145 7.26 0.08 -8.91
C THR A 145 8.36 0.94 -9.55
N TYR A 146 8.31 2.24 -9.32
CA TYR A 146 9.37 3.15 -9.74
C TYR A 146 10.32 3.43 -8.58
N ARG A 147 11.46 2.77 -8.61
CA ARG A 147 12.51 2.91 -7.60
C ARG A 147 13.27 4.21 -7.82
N LEU A 148 13.26 5.08 -6.83
CA LEU A 148 13.95 6.37 -6.84
C LEU A 148 15.31 6.29 -6.16
N TYR A 149 15.42 5.55 -5.05
CA TYR A 149 16.64 5.42 -4.26
C TYR A 149 16.72 4.05 -3.59
N ASP A 150 17.90 3.47 -3.53
CA ASP A 150 18.09 2.10 -3.03
C ASP A 150 19.24 1.94 -2.05
N TRP A 151 19.55 2.96 -1.27
CA TRP A 151 20.55 2.92 -0.20
C TRP A 151 21.93 2.46 -0.68
N GLY A 152 22.33 2.82 -1.89
CA GLY A 152 23.59 2.42 -2.50
C GLY A 152 23.66 0.94 -2.95
N ARG A 153 22.59 0.15 -2.82
CA ARG A 153 22.54 -1.23 -3.31
C ARG A 153 22.62 -1.26 -4.83
N LYS A 154 23.41 -2.23 -5.36
CA LYS A 154 23.60 -2.45 -6.80
C LYS A 154 22.72 -3.58 -7.31
N GLY A 155 22.54 -3.65 -8.64
CA GLY A 155 21.89 -4.78 -9.32
C GLY A 155 20.38 -4.67 -9.48
N ARG A 156 19.75 -3.60 -8.99
CA ARG A 156 18.33 -3.30 -9.23
C ARG A 156 18.16 -2.04 -10.08
N PRO A 157 17.30 -2.05 -11.11
CA PRO A 157 17.09 -0.88 -11.96
C PRO A 157 16.49 0.29 -11.16
N MET A 158 16.92 1.49 -11.50
CA MET A 158 16.39 2.74 -10.99
C MET A 158 15.45 3.36 -12.03
N HIS A 159 14.36 3.98 -11.59
CA HIS A 159 13.31 4.50 -12.47
C HIS A 159 13.06 5.99 -12.20
N ARG A 160 14.14 6.77 -12.01
CA ARG A 160 14.08 8.16 -11.54
C ARG A 160 13.17 9.04 -12.42
N GLY A 161 13.27 8.94 -13.77
CA GLY A 161 12.44 9.70 -14.71
C GLY A 161 10.95 9.44 -14.50
N LYS A 162 10.51 8.18 -14.73
CA LYS A 162 9.12 7.77 -14.54
C LYS A 162 8.61 8.03 -13.11
N GLY A 163 9.46 7.81 -12.11
CA GLY A 163 9.10 8.06 -10.72
C GLY A 163 8.83 9.54 -10.44
N LEU A 164 9.65 10.44 -10.99
CA LEU A 164 9.42 11.89 -10.86
C LEU A 164 8.19 12.37 -11.66
N ASP A 165 7.86 11.70 -12.75
CA ASP A 165 6.68 12.05 -13.56
C ASP A 165 5.38 11.74 -12.82
N VAL A 166 5.34 10.67 -12.02
CA VAL A 166 4.14 10.26 -11.28
C VAL A 166 4.08 10.78 -9.85
N THR A 167 5.17 11.39 -9.35
CA THR A 167 5.19 11.91 -7.97
C THR A 167 4.21 13.07 -7.80
N ASP A 168 3.32 12.95 -6.85
CA ASP A 168 2.46 14.06 -6.40
C ASP A 168 3.24 14.96 -5.43
N PHE A 169 3.81 16.03 -5.99
CA PHE A 169 4.57 17.01 -5.20
C PHE A 169 3.67 17.94 -4.36
N ALA A 170 2.37 17.88 -4.52
CA ALA A 170 1.40 18.66 -3.75
C ALA A 170 0.81 17.90 -2.55
N ASP A 171 0.93 16.56 -2.53
CA ASP A 171 0.37 15.75 -1.45
C ASP A 171 1.03 16.06 -0.10
N ARG A 172 0.20 16.49 0.85
CA ARG A 172 0.58 16.77 2.25
C ARG A 172 -0.32 16.05 3.24
N SER A 173 -1.17 15.16 2.77
CA SER A 173 -2.09 14.43 3.63
C SER A 173 -1.34 13.55 4.64
N ASP A 174 -1.94 13.36 5.80
CA ASP A 174 -1.37 12.48 6.81
C ASP A 174 -1.48 11.02 6.35
N PRO A 175 -0.36 10.28 6.26
CA PRO A 175 -0.41 8.87 5.90
C PRO A 175 -0.96 7.99 7.02
N LEU A 176 -0.85 8.41 8.29
CA LEU A 176 -1.34 7.64 9.43
C LEU A 176 -2.86 7.75 9.53
N LEU A 177 -3.54 6.63 9.34
CA LEU A 177 -4.99 6.60 9.39
C LEU A 177 -5.51 6.59 10.83
N ALA A 178 -6.44 7.51 11.11
CA ALA A 178 -7.18 7.50 12.36
C ALA A 178 -8.13 6.29 12.41
N LYS A 179 -8.02 5.49 13.47
CA LYS A 179 -8.89 4.34 13.71
C LYS A 179 -10.05 4.74 14.62
N ARG A 180 -11.27 4.63 14.11
CA ARG A 180 -12.48 4.68 14.93
C ARG A 180 -13.00 3.26 15.06
N TRP A 181 -12.88 2.72 16.27
CA TRP A 181 -13.33 1.36 16.58
C TRP A 181 -14.83 1.37 16.91
N GLU A 182 -15.57 0.51 16.24
CA GLU A 182 -16.96 0.21 16.54
C GLU A 182 -17.02 -1.17 17.23
N GLU A 183 -17.72 -1.26 18.34
CA GLU A 183 -17.89 -2.52 19.07
C GLU A 183 -19.00 -3.35 18.42
N GLY A 184 -18.75 -4.64 18.22
CA GLY A 184 -19.70 -5.61 17.74
C GLY A 184 -19.69 -6.86 18.64
N ASP A 185 -20.54 -7.83 18.34
CA ASP A 185 -20.62 -9.07 19.10
C ASP A 185 -19.34 -9.89 18.97
N GLY A 186 -18.51 -9.87 20.02
CA GLY A 186 -17.26 -10.63 20.10
C GLY A 186 -16.06 -10.05 19.35
N PHE A 187 -16.18 -8.87 18.72
CA PHE A 187 -15.07 -8.22 18.05
C PHE A 187 -15.25 -6.70 17.92
N ARG A 188 -14.14 -6.01 17.69
CA ARG A 188 -14.13 -4.60 17.30
C ARG A 188 -13.82 -4.46 15.82
N THR A 189 -14.46 -3.54 15.16
CA THR A 189 -14.24 -3.19 13.75
C THR A 189 -13.74 -1.77 13.61
N ALA A 190 -12.76 -1.54 12.76
CA ALA A 190 -12.39 -0.19 12.33
C ALA A 190 -12.32 -0.13 10.82
N ARG A 191 -13.08 0.79 10.23
CA ARG A 191 -12.98 1.08 8.80
C ARG A 191 -11.77 1.97 8.58
N LEU A 192 -10.77 1.50 7.82
CA LEU A 192 -9.52 2.19 7.63
C LEU A 192 -9.50 3.06 6.38
N ALA A 193 -9.88 2.49 5.25
CA ALA A 193 -9.85 3.18 3.97
C ALA A 193 -10.90 2.63 3.02
N ARG A 194 -11.32 3.48 2.11
CA ARG A 194 -12.01 3.07 0.89
C ARG A 194 -11.00 3.28 -0.24
N MET A 195 -10.54 2.20 -0.83
CA MET A 195 -9.77 2.29 -2.06
C MET A 195 -10.77 2.60 -3.17
N SER A 196 -10.67 3.78 -3.76
CA SER A 196 -11.52 4.19 -4.88
C SER A 196 -10.69 4.23 -6.16
N SER A 197 -11.17 3.57 -7.19
CA SER A 197 -10.76 3.80 -8.57
C SER A 197 -11.83 4.68 -9.24
N PRO A 198 -11.48 5.58 -10.17
CA PRO A 198 -12.46 6.33 -10.96
C PRO A 198 -13.48 5.44 -11.66
N GLU A 199 -13.16 4.17 -11.89
CA GLU A 199 -13.97 3.21 -12.65
C GLU A 199 -14.76 2.22 -11.79
N ALA A 200 -14.45 2.07 -10.50
CA ALA A 200 -15.16 1.17 -9.59
C ALA A 200 -14.92 1.51 -8.12
N ASP A 201 -15.97 1.41 -7.31
CA ASP A 201 -15.84 1.37 -5.85
C ASP A 201 -15.11 0.09 -5.44
N LEU A 202 -13.84 0.22 -5.06
CA LEU A 202 -13.09 -0.89 -4.48
C LEU A 202 -13.59 -1.23 -3.08
N PRO A 203 -13.39 -2.47 -2.61
CA PRO A 203 -13.85 -2.89 -1.29
C PRO A 203 -13.25 -2.02 -0.19
N GLN A 204 -14.05 -1.80 0.85
CA GLN A 204 -13.59 -1.11 2.04
C GLN A 204 -12.63 -2.02 2.80
N ILE A 205 -11.49 -1.49 3.22
CA ILE A 205 -10.58 -2.20 4.10
C ILE A 205 -11.05 -1.99 5.53
N VAL A 206 -11.45 -3.07 6.17
CA VAL A 206 -11.95 -3.10 7.53
C VAL A 206 -11.01 -3.95 8.38
N LEU A 207 -10.44 -3.37 9.42
CA LEU A 207 -9.78 -4.14 10.46
C LEU A 207 -10.83 -4.73 11.39
N GLN A 208 -10.71 -6.02 11.64
CA GLN A 208 -11.52 -6.71 12.62
C GLN A 208 -10.61 -7.34 13.68
N ARG A 209 -10.84 -7.02 14.93
CA ARG A 209 -10.12 -7.60 16.07
C ARG A 209 -11.10 -8.35 16.94
N ALA A 210 -10.86 -9.64 17.16
CA ALA A 210 -11.59 -10.40 18.15
C ALA A 210 -11.41 -9.74 19.54
N LEU A 211 -12.49 -9.59 20.27
CA LEU A 211 -12.41 -9.26 21.69
C LEU A 211 -11.87 -10.51 22.40
N ASP A 212 -10.85 -10.34 23.23
CA ASP A 212 -10.39 -11.43 24.08
C ASP A 212 -11.59 -11.93 24.89
N PRO A 213 -11.86 -13.25 24.97
CA PRO A 213 -12.90 -13.75 25.81
C PRO A 213 -12.63 -13.23 27.23
N VAL A 214 -13.62 -12.60 27.82
CA VAL A 214 -13.55 -12.22 29.24
C VAL A 214 -13.35 -13.50 30.01
N VAL A 215 -12.13 -13.73 30.49
CA VAL A 215 -11.87 -14.80 31.44
C VAL A 215 -12.51 -14.31 32.73
N GLU A 216 -13.77 -14.72 32.98
CA GLU A 216 -14.34 -14.66 34.31
C GLU A 216 -13.43 -15.52 35.16
N GLN A 217 -12.62 -14.89 35.98
CA GLN A 217 -11.92 -15.60 37.04
C GLN A 217 -12.95 -16.01 38.09
N PRO A 218 -12.91 -17.28 38.56
CA PRO A 218 -13.83 -17.78 39.57
C PRO A 218 -13.64 -17.10 40.91
#